data_021f6f40c13d868d49d1cfaad3cc60b4
#
_entry.id   021f6f40c13d868d49d1cfaad3cc60b4
#
_cell.length_a   1.000
_cell.length_b   1.000
_cell.length_c   1.000
_cell.angle_alpha   90.00
_cell.angle_beta   90.00
_cell.angle_gamma   90.00
#
_symmetry.space_group_name_H-M   'P 1'
#
loop_
_entity.id
_entity.type
_entity.pdbx_description
1 polymer ?
#
loop_
_entity_poly.entity_id
_entity_poly.type
_entity_poly.pdbx_seq_one_letter_code
_entity_poly.pdbx_strand_id
1 'polypeptide(L)' 'AAELRLMPHLATHLSLRQIADTLRIGRETAKSQSASIYRKLGVSSRAAAVTEAKRIGLLPT' A
#
# COMPACT_ATOMS: atom_id res chain seq x y z
N ALA A 1 10.24 3.81 6.64
CA ALA A 1 8.94 4.33 7.04
C ALA A 1 7.88 3.23 7.00
N ALA A 2 6.86 3.38 7.83
CA ALA A 2 5.80 2.36 7.95
C ALA A 2 5.06 2.15 6.63
N GLU A 3 4.88 3.21 5.86
CA GLU A 3 4.20 3.13 4.57
C GLU A 3 4.94 2.22 3.59
N LEU A 4 6.27 2.22 3.62
CA LEU A 4 7.06 1.37 2.74
C LEU A 4 6.92 -0.11 3.09
N ARG A 5 6.60 -0.43 4.35
CA ARG A 5 6.34 -1.80 4.75
C ARG A 5 5.02 -2.31 4.18
N LEU A 6 4.05 -1.42 4.05
CA LEU A 6 2.74 -1.74 3.50
C LEU A 6 2.78 -1.90 1.98
N MET A 7 3.66 -1.16 1.31
CA MET A 7 3.69 -1.07 -0.15
C MET A 7 3.75 -2.42 -0.85
N PRO A 8 4.64 -3.36 -0.49
CA PRO A 8 4.70 -4.65 -1.18
C PRO A 8 3.40 -5.44 -1.06
N HIS A 9 2.68 -5.28 0.05
CA HIS A 9 1.43 -6.00 0.26
C HIS A 9 0.31 -5.47 -0.62
N LEU A 10 0.40 -4.21 -1.05
CA LEU A 10 -0.59 -3.65 -1.96
C LEU A 10 -0.53 -4.30 -3.34
N ALA A 11 0.62 -4.88 -3.70
CA ALA A 11 0.78 -5.58 -4.98
C ALA A 11 0.23 -7.01 -4.94
N THR A 12 -0.27 -7.44 -3.79
CA THR A 12 -0.87 -8.77 -3.62
C THR A 12 -2.39 -8.67 -3.72
N HIS A 13 -3.05 -9.82 -3.69
CA HIS A 13 -4.51 -9.87 -3.69
C HIS A 13 -5.11 -9.78 -2.28
N LEU A 14 -4.28 -9.54 -1.27
CA LEU A 14 -4.74 -9.45 0.12
C LEU A 14 -5.60 -8.20 0.31
N SER A 15 -6.68 -8.34 1.09
CA SER A 15 -7.47 -7.19 1.48
C SER A 15 -6.70 -6.36 2.50
N LEU A 16 -7.10 -5.10 2.71
CA LEU A 16 -6.48 -4.26 3.74
C LEU A 16 -6.54 -4.91 5.11
N ARG A 17 -7.65 -5.58 5.42
CA ARG A 17 -7.80 -6.30 6.67
C ARG A 17 -6.74 -7.38 6.82
N GLN A 18 -6.53 -8.16 5.77
CA GLN A 18 -5.52 -9.22 5.77
C GLN A 18 -4.11 -8.65 5.85
N ILE A 19 -3.87 -7.54 5.18
CA ILE A 19 -2.58 -6.84 5.26
C ILE A 19 -2.33 -6.35 6.68
N ALA A 20 -3.35 -5.76 7.31
CA ALA A 20 -3.23 -5.27 8.68
C ALA A 20 -2.89 -6.43 9.64
N ASP A 21 -3.57 -7.56 9.48
CA ASP A 21 -3.31 -8.74 10.28
C ASP A 21 -1.88 -9.26 10.08
N THR A 22 -1.42 -9.28 8.83
CA THR A 22 -0.08 -9.74 8.48
C THR A 22 1.00 -8.86 9.11
N LEU A 23 0.78 -7.54 9.08
CA LEU A 23 1.72 -6.57 9.62
C LEU A 23 1.52 -6.33 11.12
N ARG A 24 0.50 -6.92 11.70
CA ARG A 24 0.15 -6.75 13.13
C ARG A 24 -0.11 -5.31 13.48
N ILE A 25 -0.86 -4.63 12.64
CA ILE A 25 -1.30 -3.26 12.86
C ILE A 25 -2.83 -3.20 12.84
N GLY A 26 -3.38 -2.12 13.36
CA GLY A 26 -4.83 -1.92 13.32
C GLY A 26 -5.31 -1.64 11.92
N ARG A 27 -6.58 -1.97 11.63
CA ARG A 27 -7.19 -1.69 10.32
C ARG A 27 -7.17 -0.20 10.01
N GLU A 28 -7.42 0.63 11.02
CA GLU A 28 -7.39 2.08 10.82
C GLU A 28 -5.99 2.56 10.44
N THR A 29 -4.96 1.97 11.05
CA THR A 29 -3.58 2.29 10.71
C THR A 29 -3.27 1.88 9.26
N ALA A 30 -3.69 0.68 8.86
CA ALA A 30 -3.48 0.22 7.49
C ALA A 30 -4.18 1.14 6.49
N LYS A 31 -5.39 1.55 6.83
CA LYS A 31 -6.19 2.45 6.00
C LYS A 31 -5.51 3.81 5.86
N SER A 32 -5.04 4.37 6.98
CA SER A 32 -4.35 5.65 6.98
C SER A 32 -3.05 5.60 6.18
N GLN A 33 -2.28 4.53 6.34
CA GLN A 33 -1.03 4.36 5.60
C GLN A 33 -1.29 4.21 4.11
N SER A 34 -2.33 3.47 3.73
CA SER A 34 -2.71 3.33 2.32
C SER A 34 -3.08 4.68 1.72
N ALA A 35 -3.88 5.46 2.44
CA ALA A 35 -4.28 6.78 1.97
C ALA A 35 -3.07 7.69 1.80
N SER A 36 -2.11 7.61 2.72
CA SER A 36 -0.88 8.38 2.64
C SER A 36 -0.07 8.00 1.40
N ILE A 37 0.04 6.69 1.13
CA ILE A 37 0.74 6.19 -0.05
C ILE A 37 0.06 6.71 -1.32
N TYR A 38 -1.26 6.61 -1.39
CA TYR A 38 -2.00 7.08 -2.57
C TYR A 38 -1.77 8.56 -2.80
N ARG A 39 -1.76 9.35 -1.75
CA ARG A 39 -1.52 10.80 -1.84
C ARG A 39 -0.11 11.09 -2.36
N LYS A 40 0.88 10.38 -1.83
CA LYS A 40 2.28 10.57 -2.24
C LYS A 40 2.50 10.19 -3.69
N LEU A 41 1.80 9.17 -4.16
CA LEU A 41 1.91 8.71 -5.55
C LEU A 41 0.98 9.48 -6.49
N GLY A 42 0.12 10.33 -5.96
CA GLY A 42 -0.82 11.09 -6.76
C GLY A 42 -1.90 10.24 -7.41
N VAL A 43 -2.31 9.16 -6.73
CA VAL A 43 -3.31 8.23 -7.24
C VAL A 43 -4.49 8.13 -6.29
N SER A 44 -5.59 7.55 -6.75
CA SER A 44 -6.81 7.46 -5.96
C SER A 44 -7.29 6.02 -5.76
N SER A 45 -6.55 5.03 -6.22
CA SER A 45 -6.95 3.63 -6.05
C SER A 45 -5.74 2.76 -5.80
N ARG A 46 -6.01 1.57 -5.25
CA ARG A 46 -4.96 0.59 -4.97
C ARG A 46 -4.28 0.13 -6.26
N ALA A 47 -5.06 -0.15 -7.30
CA ALA A 47 -4.50 -0.60 -8.57
C ALA A 47 -3.60 0.48 -9.18
N ALA A 48 -4.03 1.73 -9.15
CA ALA A 48 -3.23 2.84 -9.64
C ALA A 48 -1.96 3.00 -8.80
N ALA A 49 -2.06 2.81 -7.49
CA ALA A 49 -0.90 2.92 -6.59
C ALA A 49 0.14 1.85 -6.93
N VAL A 50 -0.29 0.62 -7.16
CA VAL A 50 0.62 -0.47 -7.52
C VAL A 50 1.30 -0.18 -8.85
N THR A 51 0.54 0.24 -9.85
CA THR A 51 1.07 0.60 -11.17
C THR A 51 2.11 1.71 -11.07
N GLU A 52 1.79 2.76 -10.32
CA GLU A 52 2.70 3.90 -10.15
C GLU A 52 3.96 3.48 -9.40
N ALA A 53 3.81 2.67 -8.35
CA ALA A 53 4.96 2.20 -7.57
C ALA A 53 5.91 1.37 -8.43
N LYS A 54 5.39 0.56 -9.33
CA LYS A 54 6.22 -0.19 -10.27
C LYS A 54 6.93 0.76 -11.24
N ARG A 55 6.21 1.77 -11.72
CA ARG A 55 6.77 2.73 -12.68
C ARG A 55 7.96 3.49 -12.09
N ILE A 56 7.88 3.87 -10.82
CA ILE A 56 8.93 4.68 -10.19
C ILE A 56 9.96 3.82 -9.43
N GLY A 57 9.85 2.50 -9.50
CA GLY A 57 10.85 1.61 -8.94
C GLY A 57 10.68 1.26 -7.48
N LEU A 58 9.55 1.59 -6.86
CA LEU A 58 9.26 1.21 -5.47
C LEU A 58 8.85 -0.26 -5.36
N LEU A 59 8.34 -0.84 -6.43
CA LEU A 59 7.98 -2.24 -6.50
C LEU A 59 8.66 -2.88 -7.69
N PRO A 60 9.01 -4.18 -7.61
CA PRO A 60 9.52 -4.91 -8.77
C PRO A 60 8.46 -4.96 -9.89
N THR A 61 8.91 -4.86 -11.10
CA THR A 61 8.03 -4.97 -12.27
C THR A 61 7.84 -6.43 -12.67
#